data_6e202603c81a6d0917f5f3ae3dfcf3fa
#
_entry.id   6e202603c81a6d0917f5f3ae3dfcf3fa
#
_cell.length_a   1.000
_cell.length_b   1.000
_cell.length_c   1.000
_cell.angle_alpha   90.00
_cell.angle_beta   90.00
_cell.angle_gamma   90.00
#
_symmetry.space_group_name_H-M   'P 1'
#
loop_
_entity.id
_entity.type
_entity.pdbx_description
1 polymer ?
#
loop_
_entity_poly.entity_id
_entity_poly.type
_entity_poly.pdbx_seq_one_letter_code
_entity_poly.pdbx_strand_id
1 'polypeptide(L)'
;MSVLLEVNGISVSFDGFKAINNLSFSISNRELRAIIGPNGAGKTTFMDIVTGKTKPDAGTVLWGEKNLSLLRMNEAQIVEVGISRKFQKPTLIETQTVFQNLLLSLKKLRNPLSTLFYKLSIADENEINIIANEVNLTESLSVLAGQLSH
;
A
#
# COMPACT_ATOMS: atom_id res chain seq x y z
N MET A 1 4.35 19.33 -15.90
CA MET A 1 3.89 18.08 -15.25
C MET A 1 3.46 18.44 -13.84
N SER A 2 2.27 18.00 -13.39
CA SER A 2 1.82 18.28 -12.03
C SER A 2 2.61 17.44 -11.02
N VAL A 3 3.01 18.06 -9.91
CA VAL A 3 3.65 17.36 -8.78
C VAL A 3 2.60 16.49 -8.11
N LEU A 4 2.92 15.21 -7.90
CA LEU A 4 2.04 14.24 -7.27
C LEU A 4 2.40 14.05 -5.78
N LEU A 5 3.68 13.97 -5.46
CA LEU A 5 4.19 13.88 -4.09
C LEU A 5 5.23 14.99 -3.88
N GLU A 6 5.07 15.75 -2.82
CA GLU A 6 6.03 16.78 -2.41
C GLU A 6 6.50 16.52 -0.99
N VAL A 7 7.80 16.41 -0.81
CA VAL A 7 8.47 16.14 0.46
C VAL A 7 9.39 17.29 0.77
N ASN A 8 9.19 17.95 1.91
CA ASN A 8 9.96 19.13 2.31
C ASN A 8 10.51 18.96 3.72
N GLY A 9 11.84 18.95 3.83
CA GLY A 9 12.58 19.04 5.09
C GLY A 9 12.33 17.90 6.08
N ILE A 10 11.98 16.68 5.59
CA ILE A 10 11.68 15.55 6.46
C ILE A 10 12.92 15.14 7.24
N SER A 11 12.76 15.07 8.56
CA SER A 11 13.77 14.55 9.48
C SER A 11 13.12 13.54 10.43
N VAL A 12 13.81 12.43 10.70
CA VAL A 12 13.39 11.38 11.63
C VAL A 12 14.59 10.87 12.40
N SER A 13 14.44 10.74 13.70
CA SER A 13 15.43 10.14 14.60
C SER A 13 14.82 8.98 15.37
N PHE A 14 15.59 7.93 15.60
CA PHE A 14 15.26 6.80 16.48
C PHE A 14 16.39 6.64 17.51
N ASP A 15 16.07 6.71 18.78
CA ASP A 15 17.04 6.54 19.89
C ASP A 15 18.33 7.37 19.71
N GLY A 16 18.18 8.61 19.24
CA GLY A 16 19.31 9.52 18.99
C GLY A 16 20.02 9.34 17.65
N PHE A 17 19.69 8.30 16.88
CA PHE A 17 20.21 8.09 15.53
C PHE A 17 19.30 8.77 14.50
N LYS A 18 19.85 9.68 13.70
CA LYS A 18 19.13 10.31 12.58
C LYS A 18 19.03 9.37 11.40
N ALA A 19 17.86 8.76 11.23
CA ALA A 19 17.58 7.88 10.09
C ALA A 19 17.36 8.67 8.78
N ILE A 20 16.76 9.85 8.88
CA ILE A 20 16.58 10.81 7.77
C ILE A 20 16.89 12.21 8.30
N ASN A 21 17.64 12.99 7.52
CA ASN A 21 18.04 14.34 7.88
C ASN A 21 17.75 15.31 6.75
N ASN A 22 16.75 16.17 6.94
CA ASN A 22 16.35 17.25 6.03
C ASN A 22 16.14 16.82 4.56
N LEU A 23 15.43 15.71 4.35
CA LEU A 23 15.14 15.18 3.03
C LEU A 23 14.06 16.00 2.33
N SER A 24 14.37 16.50 1.13
CA SER A 24 13.42 17.22 0.28
C SER A 24 13.53 16.74 -1.17
N PHE A 25 12.39 16.44 -1.78
CA PHE A 25 12.25 16.14 -3.20
C PHE A 25 10.78 16.13 -3.62
N SER A 26 10.53 16.07 -4.92
CA SER A 26 9.18 15.91 -5.47
C SER A 26 9.12 14.79 -6.48
N ILE A 27 7.95 14.17 -6.64
CA ILE A 27 7.64 13.18 -7.67
C ILE A 27 6.48 13.72 -8.51
N SER A 28 6.64 13.72 -9.82
CA SER A 28 5.61 14.13 -10.77
C SER A 28 4.62 13.00 -11.07
N ASN A 29 3.46 13.36 -11.58
CA ASN A 29 2.50 12.37 -12.04
C ASN A 29 3.09 11.49 -13.15
N ARG A 30 2.88 10.17 -13.09
CA ARG A 30 3.42 9.13 -13.99
C ARG A 30 4.96 9.02 -13.98
N GLU A 31 5.62 9.56 -12.99
CA GLU A 31 7.06 9.40 -12.81
C GLU A 31 7.37 8.05 -12.15
N LEU A 32 8.37 7.35 -12.70
CA LEU A 32 9.02 6.21 -12.05
C LEU A 32 10.32 6.69 -11.41
N ARG A 33 10.43 6.57 -10.08
CA ARG A 33 11.62 6.96 -9.34
C ARG A 33 12.24 5.79 -8.59
N ALA A 34 13.53 5.55 -8.79
CA ALA A 34 14.31 4.60 -8.02
C ALA A 34 14.98 5.29 -6.82
N ILE A 35 14.88 4.67 -5.63
CA ILE A 35 15.60 5.09 -4.43
C ILE A 35 16.68 4.06 -4.14
N ILE A 36 17.95 4.45 -4.27
CA ILE A 36 19.12 3.58 -4.12
C ILE A 36 19.94 4.05 -2.92
N GLY A 37 20.52 3.11 -2.20
CA GLY A 37 21.39 3.38 -1.06
C GLY A 37 21.67 2.13 -0.24
N PRO A 38 22.70 2.14 0.63
CA PRO A 38 23.05 1.00 1.49
C PRO A 38 21.94 0.65 2.48
N ASN A 39 22.10 -0.48 3.16
CA ASN A 39 21.22 -0.85 4.27
C ASN A 39 21.38 0.20 5.40
N GLY A 40 20.27 0.58 6.02
CA GLY A 40 20.27 1.64 7.03
C GLY A 40 20.20 3.08 6.49
N ALA A 41 20.23 3.31 5.17
CA ALA A 41 20.16 4.65 4.58
C ALA A 41 18.79 5.34 4.67
N GLY A 42 17.86 4.85 5.48
CA GLY A 42 16.55 5.49 5.68
C GLY A 42 15.50 5.19 4.59
N LYS A 43 15.79 4.34 3.58
CA LYS A 43 14.85 4.03 2.49
C LYS A 43 13.51 3.49 3.00
N THR A 44 13.56 2.49 3.89
CA THR A 44 12.36 1.90 4.51
C THR A 44 11.65 2.91 5.40
N THR A 45 12.39 3.69 6.19
CA THR A 45 11.84 4.75 7.04
C THR A 45 11.08 5.79 6.22
N PHE A 46 11.63 6.19 5.07
CA PHE A 46 10.92 7.10 4.15
C PHE A 46 9.61 6.48 3.65
N MET A 47 9.62 5.21 3.21
CA MET A 47 8.40 4.52 2.80
C MET A 47 7.39 4.40 3.95
N ASP A 48 7.85 4.16 5.17
CA ASP A 48 7.00 4.09 6.37
C ASP A 48 6.36 5.45 6.70
N ILE A 49 7.06 6.57 6.43
CA ILE A 49 6.48 7.93 6.56
C ILE A 49 5.37 8.15 5.53
N VAL A 50 5.63 7.83 4.25
CA VAL A 50 4.66 8.05 3.16
C VAL A 50 3.41 7.18 3.35
N THR A 51 3.55 6.00 3.95
CA THR A 51 2.44 5.08 4.24
C THR A 51 1.79 5.27 5.61
N GLY A 52 2.25 6.26 6.41
CA GLY A 52 1.63 6.62 7.69
C GLY A 52 2.08 5.80 8.90
N LYS A 53 2.98 4.82 8.72
CA LYS A 53 3.50 3.98 9.81
C LYS A 53 4.43 4.72 10.77
N THR A 54 5.17 5.68 10.24
CA THR A 54 6.13 6.49 11.01
C THR A 54 5.80 7.96 10.83
N LYS A 55 5.78 8.73 11.91
CA LYS A 55 5.67 10.18 11.85
C LYS A 55 7.07 10.77 11.94
N PRO A 56 7.43 11.73 11.06
CA PRO A 56 8.70 12.43 11.15
C PRO A 56 8.70 13.44 12.30
N ASP A 57 9.90 13.78 12.77
CA ASP A 57 10.11 14.82 13.81
C ASP A 57 9.89 16.22 13.23
N ALA A 58 10.19 16.40 11.93
CA ALA A 58 10.06 17.69 11.22
C ALA A 58 9.76 17.46 9.74
N GLY A 59 9.27 18.52 9.08
CA GLY A 59 9.00 18.60 7.65
C GLY A 59 7.56 18.32 7.28
N THR A 60 7.28 18.25 5.98
CA THR A 60 5.93 18.03 5.43
C THR A 60 5.95 17.03 4.29
N VAL A 61 4.85 16.31 4.13
CA VAL A 61 4.60 15.41 2.99
C VAL A 61 3.23 15.73 2.44
N LEU A 62 3.18 16.21 1.21
CA LEU A 62 1.96 16.65 0.53
C LEU A 62 1.67 15.73 -0.66
N TRP A 63 0.40 15.41 -0.87
CA TRP A 63 -0.07 14.49 -1.90
C TRP A 63 -1.14 15.10 -2.79
N GLY A 64 -0.97 14.91 -4.10
CA GLY A 64 -1.93 15.28 -5.12
C GLY A 64 -2.11 16.78 -5.32
N GLU A 65 -2.94 17.16 -6.27
CA GLU A 65 -3.19 18.57 -6.62
C GLU A 65 -3.80 19.39 -5.48
N LYS A 66 -4.48 18.73 -4.54
CA LYS A 66 -5.09 19.37 -3.37
C LYS A 66 -4.12 19.55 -2.19
N ASN A 67 -2.84 19.19 -2.36
CA ASN A 67 -1.81 19.28 -1.32
C ASN A 67 -2.24 18.64 0.01
N LEU A 68 -2.81 17.42 -0.06
CA LEU A 68 -3.26 16.71 1.12
C LEU A 68 -2.05 16.35 2.01
N SER A 69 -2.08 16.76 3.27
CA SER A 69 -1.01 16.42 4.22
C SER A 69 -1.11 14.97 4.66
N LEU A 70 -0.19 14.11 4.19
CA LEU A 70 -0.16 12.70 4.57
C LEU A 70 0.12 12.50 6.06
N LEU A 71 0.85 13.42 6.69
CA LEU A 71 1.21 13.34 8.11
C LEU A 71 0.00 13.49 9.05
N ARG A 72 -1.14 13.99 8.53
CA ARG A 72 -2.41 14.13 9.27
C ARG A 72 -3.37 12.97 9.03
N MET A 73 -3.01 12.04 8.17
CA MET A 73 -3.82 10.87 7.80
C MET A 73 -3.35 9.63 8.54
N ASN A 74 -4.27 8.70 8.75
CA ASN A 74 -3.93 7.33 9.16
C ASN A 74 -3.67 6.44 7.92
N GLU A 75 -3.12 5.23 8.13
CA GLU A 75 -2.77 4.29 7.06
C GLU A 75 -3.95 4.00 6.11
N ALA A 76 -5.17 3.83 6.66
CA ALA A 76 -6.36 3.54 5.85
C ALA A 76 -6.72 4.72 4.92
N GLN A 77 -6.69 5.96 5.44
CA GLN A 77 -6.94 7.17 4.66
C GLN A 77 -5.88 7.37 3.56
N ILE A 78 -4.62 7.03 3.84
CA ILE A 78 -3.53 7.10 2.86
C ILE A 78 -3.77 6.12 1.71
N VAL A 79 -4.25 4.92 2.01
CA VAL A 79 -4.65 3.94 0.96
C VAL A 79 -5.85 4.47 0.14
N GLU A 80 -6.81 5.14 0.78
CA GLU A 80 -7.98 5.71 0.08
C GLU A 80 -7.61 6.80 -0.93
N VAL A 81 -6.57 7.61 -0.65
CA VAL A 81 -6.07 8.62 -1.59
C VAL A 81 -5.16 8.04 -2.68
N GLY A 82 -5.00 6.70 -2.73
CA GLY A 82 -4.34 6.00 -3.83
C GLY A 82 -2.86 5.67 -3.59
N ILE A 83 -2.37 5.80 -2.36
CA ILE A 83 -1.00 5.41 -2.01
C ILE A 83 -1.03 3.98 -1.46
N SER A 84 -0.27 3.09 -2.09
CA SER A 84 -0.12 1.71 -1.63
C SER A 84 1.34 1.29 -1.62
N ARG A 85 1.66 0.28 -0.79
CA ARG A 85 2.99 -0.32 -0.73
C ARG A 85 2.90 -1.81 -0.99
N LYS A 86 3.74 -2.31 -1.89
CA LYS A 86 3.93 -3.75 -2.03
C LYS A 86 4.81 -4.24 -0.89
N PHE A 87 4.29 -5.13 -0.05
CA PHE A 87 5.06 -5.78 1.00
C PHE A 87 5.98 -6.85 0.41
N GLN A 88 7.13 -7.08 1.06
CA GLN A 88 8.10 -8.09 0.61
C GLN A 88 7.60 -9.53 0.83
N LYS A 89 6.76 -9.73 1.86
CA LYS A 89 6.09 -11.02 2.09
C LYS A 89 4.61 -10.86 1.71
N PRO A 90 4.08 -11.74 0.85
CA PRO A 90 2.65 -11.79 0.58
C PRO A 90 1.91 -12.06 1.89
N THR A 91 0.88 -11.29 2.18
CA THR A 91 -0.03 -11.53 3.31
C THR A 91 -1.22 -12.32 2.78
N LEU A 92 -1.04 -13.62 2.62
CA LEU A 92 -2.11 -14.55 2.26
C LEU A 92 -2.65 -15.23 3.52
N ILE A 93 -3.94 -15.48 3.56
CA ILE A 93 -4.55 -16.37 4.54
C ILE A 93 -4.43 -17.78 3.98
N GLU A 94 -3.39 -18.51 4.39
CA GLU A 94 -3.02 -19.82 3.85
C GLU A 94 -4.13 -20.88 3.98
N THR A 95 -4.97 -20.74 5.01
CA THR A 95 -6.12 -21.63 5.28
C THR A 95 -7.35 -21.32 4.43
N GLN A 96 -7.33 -20.26 3.64
CA GLN A 96 -8.40 -19.89 2.72
C GLN A 96 -8.01 -20.19 1.27
N THR A 97 -9.04 -20.37 0.42
CA THR A 97 -8.82 -20.58 -1.01
C THR A 97 -8.28 -19.32 -1.68
N VAL A 98 -7.73 -19.48 -2.87
CA VAL A 98 -7.32 -18.35 -3.74
C VAL A 98 -8.50 -17.41 -3.97
N PHE A 99 -9.68 -17.96 -4.29
CA PHE A 99 -10.91 -17.19 -4.46
C PHE A 99 -11.23 -16.34 -3.24
N GLN A 100 -11.18 -16.91 -2.03
CA GLN A 100 -11.46 -16.18 -0.78
C GLN A 100 -10.43 -15.08 -0.51
N ASN A 101 -9.14 -15.32 -0.79
CA ASN A 101 -8.10 -14.30 -0.67
C ASN A 101 -8.31 -13.14 -1.67
N LEU A 102 -8.69 -13.44 -2.91
CA LEU A 102 -9.02 -12.42 -3.91
C LEU A 102 -10.28 -11.64 -3.52
N LEU A 103 -11.30 -12.32 -2.99
CA LEU A 103 -12.53 -11.68 -2.51
C LEU A 103 -12.23 -10.64 -1.41
N LEU A 104 -11.34 -10.95 -0.46
CA LEU A 104 -10.92 -10.03 0.59
C LEU A 104 -10.20 -8.78 0.05
N SER A 105 -9.59 -8.85 -1.14
CA SER A 105 -8.91 -7.73 -1.77
C SER A 105 -9.86 -6.75 -2.47
N LEU A 106 -11.12 -7.11 -2.70
CA LEU A 106 -12.10 -6.24 -3.35
C LEU A 106 -12.40 -5.01 -2.49
N LYS A 107 -12.47 -3.85 -3.14
CA LYS A 107 -12.67 -2.54 -2.48
C LYS A 107 -13.98 -2.44 -1.65
N LYS A 108 -14.95 -3.29 -1.92
CA LYS A 108 -16.27 -3.28 -1.26
C LYS A 108 -16.26 -3.80 0.18
N LEU A 109 -15.25 -4.59 0.58
CA LEU A 109 -15.17 -5.27 1.88
C LEU A 109 -14.35 -4.48 2.92
N ARG A 110 -14.48 -3.14 2.95
CA ARG A 110 -13.67 -2.29 3.85
C ARG A 110 -14.25 -2.07 5.24
N ASN A 111 -15.51 -2.43 5.46
CA ASN A 111 -16.17 -2.27 6.77
C ASN A 111 -16.40 -3.64 7.41
N PRO A 112 -15.91 -3.90 8.66
CA PRO A 112 -16.10 -5.17 9.36
C PRO A 112 -17.57 -5.62 9.45
N LEU A 113 -18.49 -4.69 9.66
CA LEU A 113 -19.93 -5.00 9.73
C LEU A 113 -20.52 -5.37 8.37
N SER A 114 -20.07 -4.74 7.29
CA SER A 114 -20.51 -5.09 5.93
C SER A 114 -19.96 -6.43 5.49
N THR A 115 -18.78 -6.81 5.95
CA THR A 115 -18.16 -8.11 5.66
C THR A 115 -18.94 -9.26 6.28
N LEU A 116 -19.48 -9.07 7.50
CA LEU A 116 -20.25 -10.10 8.21
C LEU A 116 -21.58 -10.46 7.50
N PHE A 117 -22.20 -9.49 6.80
CA PHE A 117 -23.46 -9.65 6.08
C PHE A 117 -23.30 -9.64 4.56
N TYR A 118 -22.05 -9.73 4.07
CA TYR A 118 -21.79 -9.64 2.66
C TYR A 118 -22.30 -10.88 1.91
N LYS A 119 -23.16 -10.65 0.92
CA LYS A 119 -23.58 -11.67 -0.04
C LYS A 119 -22.79 -11.47 -1.33
N LEU A 120 -22.06 -12.49 -1.73
CA LEU A 120 -21.34 -12.53 -2.99
C LEU A 120 -22.30 -12.23 -4.15
N SER A 121 -21.96 -11.26 -4.98
CA SER A 121 -22.72 -10.93 -6.17
C SER A 121 -22.08 -11.53 -7.43
N ILE A 122 -22.87 -11.74 -8.46
CA ILE A 122 -22.36 -12.19 -9.79
C ILE A 122 -21.30 -11.22 -10.33
N ALA A 123 -21.42 -9.93 -10.03
CA ALA A 123 -20.42 -8.93 -10.43
C ALA A 123 -19.08 -9.14 -9.74
N ASP A 124 -19.08 -9.54 -8.47
CA ASP A 124 -17.85 -9.81 -7.71
C ASP A 124 -17.17 -11.10 -8.21
N GLU A 125 -17.94 -12.14 -8.51
CA GLU A 125 -17.42 -13.36 -9.11
C GLU A 125 -16.78 -13.09 -10.47
N ASN A 126 -17.40 -12.27 -11.30
CA ASN A 126 -16.85 -11.88 -12.59
C ASN A 126 -15.54 -11.08 -12.43
N GLU A 127 -15.48 -10.12 -11.48
CA GLU A 127 -14.28 -9.34 -11.20
C GLU A 127 -13.13 -10.26 -10.74
N ILE A 128 -13.41 -11.21 -9.84
CA ILE A 128 -12.42 -12.19 -9.39
C ILE A 128 -11.93 -13.07 -10.53
N ASN A 129 -12.84 -13.55 -11.40
CA ASN A 129 -12.47 -14.38 -12.54
C ASN A 129 -11.60 -13.62 -13.56
N ILE A 130 -11.88 -12.34 -13.80
CA ILE A 130 -11.05 -11.49 -14.67
C ILE A 130 -9.63 -11.38 -14.10
N ILE A 131 -9.52 -11.04 -12.80
CA ILE A 131 -8.21 -10.92 -12.13
C ILE A 131 -7.48 -12.27 -12.15
N ALA A 132 -8.16 -13.38 -11.83
CA ALA A 132 -7.57 -14.70 -11.83
C ALA A 132 -7.05 -15.11 -13.20
N ASN A 133 -7.77 -14.74 -14.27
CA ASN A 133 -7.34 -15.01 -15.64
C ASN A 133 -6.09 -14.20 -16.02
N GLU A 134 -6.02 -12.93 -15.64
CA GLU A 134 -4.85 -12.07 -15.90
C GLU A 134 -3.56 -12.61 -15.25
N VAL A 135 -3.68 -13.28 -14.10
CA VAL A 135 -2.53 -13.84 -13.36
C VAL A 135 -2.39 -15.37 -13.50
N ASN A 136 -3.14 -16.00 -14.41
CA ASN A 136 -3.15 -17.45 -14.66
C ASN A 136 -3.48 -18.32 -13.42
N LEU A 137 -4.41 -17.87 -12.58
CA LEU A 137 -4.87 -18.58 -11.38
C LEU A 137 -6.30 -19.11 -11.49
N THR A 138 -6.92 -19.08 -12.67
CA THR A 138 -8.33 -19.49 -12.85
C THR A 138 -8.60 -20.93 -12.40
N GLU A 139 -7.71 -21.86 -12.72
CA GLU A 139 -7.84 -23.27 -12.33
C GLU A 139 -7.54 -23.52 -10.84
N SER A 140 -6.89 -22.55 -10.18
CA SER A 140 -6.47 -22.64 -8.78
C SER A 140 -7.41 -21.93 -7.82
N LEU A 141 -8.51 -21.34 -8.29
CA LEU A 141 -9.43 -20.55 -7.45
C LEU A 141 -9.98 -21.32 -6.24
N SER A 142 -10.21 -22.62 -6.37
CA SER A 142 -10.70 -23.49 -5.29
C SER A 142 -9.60 -24.09 -4.42
N VAL A 143 -8.34 -23.93 -4.78
CA VAL A 143 -7.18 -24.47 -4.04
C VAL A 143 -6.89 -23.60 -2.84
N LEU A 144 -6.44 -24.19 -1.72
CA LEU A 144 -5.96 -23.42 -0.57
C LEU A 144 -4.70 -22.63 -0.92
N ALA A 145 -4.64 -21.36 -0.54
CA ALA A 145 -3.51 -20.48 -0.88
C ALA A 145 -2.17 -21.02 -0.37
N GLY A 146 -2.17 -21.69 0.79
CA GLY A 146 -0.97 -22.32 1.33
C GLY A 146 -0.48 -23.57 0.57
N GLN A 147 -1.25 -24.09 -0.38
CA GLN A 147 -0.86 -25.24 -1.22
C GLN A 147 -0.26 -24.83 -2.57
N LEU A 148 -0.33 -23.53 -2.92
CA LEU A 148 0.29 -23.04 -4.13
C LEU A 148 1.82 -22.98 -3.93
N SER A 149 2.55 -23.59 -4.85
CA SER A 149 4.01 -23.43 -4.94
C SER A 149 4.33 -21.99 -5.40
N HIS A 150 5.33 -21.41 -4.80
CA HIS A 150 5.89 -20.10 -5.21
C HIS A 150 6.50 -20.17 -6.61
#